data_1836d3abbaf53638290f8d8a029976c5
#
_entry.id   1836d3abbaf53638290f8d8a029976c5
#
_cell.length_a   1.000
_cell.length_b   1.000
_cell.length_c   1.000
_cell.angle_alpha   90.00
_cell.angle_beta   90.00
_cell.angle_gamma   90.00
#
_symmetry.space_group_name_H-M   'P 1'
#
loop_
_entity.id
_entity.type
_entity.pdbx_description
1 polymer ?
#
loop_
_entity_poly.entity_id
_entity_poly.type
_entity_poly.pdbx_seq_one_letter_code
_entity_poly.pdbx_strand_id
1 'polypeptide(L)'
;MQFSVPRLSAIGLCVALAAPVSAQDADTVLATVDGVEITLGHLIVATENLPEQYQALPDEVLFSGILDQLIQQQALSKSLGDDLSSRTVLGLENEQRSFRANVVLQGASEAAVTEEALQALYAESVGDAPQEKEYNASHILVETEEEAQALITQLEEGADFATLAQEFSTGPSGPNGGELGWFGAGRMVPEFEAAVMALDVGAVSAPVQTQFGWHVVKLNDSRALEAPSFDEMREQLAQQLREAAVDEALTSLTDSAEVVRSEAEIDVSLIRNGALLD
;
A
#
# COMPACT_ATOMS: atom_id res chain seq x y z
N MET A 1 -20.97 -85.56 -53.19
CA MET A 1 -21.41 -84.16 -53.38
C MET A 1 -21.27 -83.44 -52.02
N GLN A 2 -20.18 -82.64 -51.84
CA GLN A 2 -19.93 -81.92 -50.67
C GLN A 2 -20.38 -80.44 -50.88
N PHE A 3 -21.28 -79.99 -50.07
CA PHE A 3 -21.69 -78.58 -50.08
C PHE A 3 -20.85 -77.84 -49.03
N SER A 4 -20.04 -76.90 -49.54
CA SER A 4 -19.23 -76.01 -48.72
C SER A 4 -20.07 -74.79 -48.34
N VAL A 5 -20.19 -74.48 -47.06
CA VAL A 5 -20.92 -73.32 -46.51
C VAL A 5 -19.90 -72.20 -46.24
N PRO A 6 -20.10 -70.96 -46.76
CA PRO A 6 -19.21 -69.83 -46.46
C PRO A 6 -19.44 -69.31 -45.04
N ARG A 7 -18.33 -69.16 -44.25
CA ARG A 7 -18.34 -68.45 -42.98
C ARG A 7 -18.41 -66.94 -43.21
N LEU A 8 -19.51 -66.34 -42.82
CA LEU A 8 -19.58 -64.89 -42.66
C LEU A 8 -18.80 -64.47 -41.42
N SER A 9 -17.71 -63.73 -41.62
CA SER A 9 -17.00 -63.03 -40.54
C SER A 9 -17.75 -61.72 -40.21
N ALA A 10 -18.39 -61.66 -39.05
CA ALA A 10 -18.93 -60.45 -38.51
C ALA A 10 -17.80 -59.54 -38.02
N ILE A 11 -17.51 -58.48 -38.72
CA ILE A 11 -16.63 -57.39 -38.27
C ILE A 11 -17.45 -56.56 -37.27
N GLY A 12 -17.17 -56.76 -35.97
CA GLY A 12 -17.73 -55.94 -34.90
C GLY A 12 -17.11 -54.54 -34.97
N LEU A 13 -17.90 -53.54 -35.36
CA LEU A 13 -17.56 -52.14 -35.29
C LEU A 13 -17.62 -51.72 -33.81
N CYS A 14 -16.49 -51.69 -33.10
CA CYS A 14 -16.40 -51.06 -31.80
C CYS A 14 -16.53 -49.53 -32.01
N VAL A 15 -17.71 -48.97 -31.85
CA VAL A 15 -17.91 -47.55 -31.65
C VAL A 15 -17.47 -47.23 -30.22
N ALA A 16 -16.26 -46.70 -30.10
CA ALA A 16 -15.87 -46.06 -28.85
C ALA A 16 -16.73 -44.80 -28.67
N LEU A 17 -17.74 -44.89 -27.80
CA LEU A 17 -18.44 -43.72 -27.28
C LEU A 17 -17.43 -42.95 -26.46
N ALA A 18 -16.87 -41.87 -27.05
CA ALA A 18 -16.19 -40.86 -26.31
C ALA A 18 -17.26 -40.23 -25.37
N ALA A 19 -17.19 -40.55 -24.09
CA ALA A 19 -17.96 -39.82 -23.11
C ALA A 19 -17.62 -38.32 -23.23
N PRO A 20 -18.61 -37.41 -23.22
CA PRO A 20 -18.32 -35.99 -23.20
C PRO A 20 -17.42 -35.72 -22.00
N VAL A 21 -16.28 -35.12 -22.20
CA VAL A 21 -15.48 -34.53 -21.12
C VAL A 21 -16.42 -33.50 -20.51
N SER A 22 -17.03 -33.84 -19.38
CA SER A 22 -17.80 -32.88 -18.57
C SER A 22 -16.88 -31.72 -18.27
N ALA A 23 -17.31 -30.50 -18.56
CA ALA A 23 -16.55 -29.32 -18.18
C ALA A 23 -16.33 -29.43 -16.67
N GLN A 24 -15.07 -29.40 -16.24
CA GLN A 24 -14.73 -29.39 -14.82
C GLN A 24 -15.11 -27.99 -14.28
N ASP A 25 -15.84 -27.97 -13.19
CA ASP A 25 -16.27 -26.77 -12.47
C ASP A 25 -15.84 -26.86 -11.00
N ALA A 26 -16.12 -25.83 -10.24
CA ALA A 26 -15.76 -25.76 -8.83
C ALA A 26 -16.39 -26.88 -7.99
N ASP A 27 -17.53 -27.43 -8.44
CA ASP A 27 -18.27 -28.52 -7.74
C ASP A 27 -17.75 -29.91 -8.13
N THR A 28 -16.76 -30.01 -9.03
CA THR A 28 -16.16 -31.28 -9.42
C THR A 28 -15.54 -31.97 -8.21
N VAL A 29 -16.08 -33.13 -7.82
CA VAL A 29 -15.62 -33.91 -6.65
C VAL A 29 -14.28 -34.58 -6.98
N LEU A 30 -13.27 -34.31 -6.15
CA LEU A 30 -11.92 -34.85 -6.27
C LEU A 30 -11.66 -36.01 -5.29
N ALA A 31 -12.27 -35.95 -4.12
CA ALA A 31 -12.22 -37.01 -3.12
C ALA A 31 -13.46 -36.98 -2.24
N THR A 32 -13.75 -38.12 -1.60
CA THR A 32 -14.79 -38.21 -0.57
C THR A 32 -14.19 -38.85 0.67
N VAL A 33 -14.28 -38.19 1.82
CA VAL A 33 -13.75 -38.67 3.10
C VAL A 33 -14.90 -38.78 4.10
N ASP A 34 -15.23 -39.99 4.50
CA ASP A 34 -16.33 -40.29 5.40
C ASP A 34 -17.69 -39.63 4.99
N GLY A 35 -17.97 -39.60 3.69
CA GLY A 35 -19.19 -39.04 3.12
C GLY A 35 -19.13 -37.54 2.88
N VAL A 36 -18.05 -36.85 3.21
CA VAL A 36 -17.84 -35.41 2.92
C VAL A 36 -17.02 -35.27 1.65
N GLU A 37 -17.54 -34.51 0.70
CA GLU A 37 -16.90 -34.28 -0.59
C GLU A 37 -15.87 -33.14 -0.53
N ILE A 38 -14.70 -33.40 -1.10
CA ILE A 38 -13.65 -32.42 -1.37
C ILE A 38 -13.69 -32.13 -2.86
N THR A 39 -14.01 -30.89 -3.20
CA THR A 39 -14.20 -30.45 -4.58
C THR A 39 -13.02 -29.64 -5.12
N LEU A 40 -12.98 -29.42 -6.42
CA LEU A 40 -11.99 -28.54 -7.06
C LEU A 40 -12.06 -27.13 -6.48
N GLY A 41 -13.26 -26.62 -6.14
CA GLY A 41 -13.42 -25.33 -5.48
C GLY A 41 -12.69 -25.24 -4.14
N HIS A 42 -12.69 -26.29 -3.34
CA HIS A 42 -11.93 -26.34 -2.09
C HIS A 42 -10.42 -26.21 -2.34
N LEU A 43 -9.89 -26.84 -3.40
CA LEU A 43 -8.49 -26.71 -3.76
C LEU A 43 -8.14 -25.30 -4.24
N ILE A 44 -8.99 -24.70 -5.07
CA ILE A 44 -8.79 -23.33 -5.58
C ILE A 44 -8.68 -22.37 -4.39
N VAL A 45 -9.65 -22.38 -3.47
CA VAL A 45 -9.64 -21.50 -2.30
C VAL A 45 -8.42 -21.75 -1.41
N ALA A 46 -8.02 -23.02 -1.24
CA ALA A 46 -6.82 -23.35 -0.46
C ALA A 46 -5.54 -22.83 -1.14
N THR A 47 -5.48 -22.88 -2.48
CA THR A 47 -4.34 -22.37 -3.25
C THR A 47 -4.21 -20.85 -3.14
N GLU A 48 -5.32 -20.11 -3.21
CA GLU A 48 -5.34 -18.64 -3.08
C GLU A 48 -4.80 -18.16 -1.72
N ASN A 49 -4.94 -18.98 -0.68
CA ASN A 49 -4.46 -18.67 0.67
C ASN A 49 -3.03 -19.14 0.96
N LEU A 50 -2.32 -19.71 -0.03
CA LEU A 50 -0.94 -20.12 0.16
C LEU A 50 0.01 -18.91 0.23
N PRO A 51 1.04 -18.98 1.10
CA PRO A 51 2.14 -18.02 1.06
C PRO A 51 2.79 -17.98 -0.35
N GLU A 52 3.19 -16.78 -0.78
CA GLU A 52 3.71 -16.50 -2.13
C GLU A 52 4.80 -17.49 -2.60
N GLN A 53 5.66 -17.89 -1.68
CA GLN A 53 6.73 -18.86 -1.95
C GLN A 53 6.23 -20.24 -2.46
N TYR A 54 5.00 -20.61 -2.13
CA TYR A 54 4.40 -21.88 -2.59
C TYR A 54 3.59 -21.70 -3.87
N GLN A 55 3.11 -20.51 -4.17
CA GLN A 55 2.35 -20.23 -5.40
C GLN A 55 3.18 -20.41 -6.68
N ALA A 56 4.51 -20.38 -6.57
CA ALA A 56 5.43 -20.62 -7.69
C ALA A 56 5.69 -22.11 -7.98
N LEU A 57 5.09 -23.05 -7.23
CA LEU A 57 5.24 -24.49 -7.47
C LEU A 57 4.45 -24.92 -8.73
N PRO A 58 4.88 -26.01 -9.40
CA PRO A 58 4.13 -26.59 -10.52
C PRO A 58 2.71 -27.02 -10.10
N ASP A 59 1.74 -26.85 -11.00
CA ASP A 59 0.32 -27.15 -10.75
C ASP A 59 0.09 -28.59 -10.27
N GLU A 60 0.84 -29.56 -10.80
CA GLU A 60 0.71 -30.96 -10.39
C GLU A 60 1.14 -31.19 -8.93
N VAL A 61 2.15 -30.42 -8.47
CA VAL A 61 2.64 -30.49 -7.08
C VAL A 61 1.65 -29.84 -6.16
N LEU A 62 1.14 -28.66 -6.52
CA LEU A 62 0.10 -27.95 -5.78
C LEU A 62 -1.16 -28.80 -5.67
N PHE A 63 -1.65 -29.31 -6.78
CA PHE A 63 -2.87 -30.13 -6.82
C PHE A 63 -2.77 -31.33 -5.88
N SER A 64 -1.71 -32.15 -6.01
CA SER A 64 -1.55 -33.34 -5.18
C SER A 64 -1.35 -32.99 -3.72
N GLY A 65 -0.49 -32.02 -3.41
CA GLY A 65 -0.16 -31.62 -2.05
C GLY A 65 -1.35 -31.04 -1.29
N ILE A 66 -2.14 -30.16 -1.94
CA ILE A 66 -3.32 -29.53 -1.33
C ILE A 66 -4.45 -30.57 -1.16
N LEU A 67 -4.66 -31.44 -2.17
CA LEU A 67 -5.68 -32.49 -2.05
C LEU A 67 -5.37 -33.43 -0.89
N ASP A 68 -4.14 -33.89 -0.77
CA ASP A 68 -3.72 -34.76 0.34
C ASP A 68 -3.88 -34.06 1.70
N GLN A 69 -3.53 -32.77 1.77
CA GLN A 69 -3.74 -31.96 2.98
C GLN A 69 -5.21 -31.87 3.37
N LEU A 70 -6.10 -31.56 2.42
CA LEU A 70 -7.55 -31.45 2.68
C LEU A 70 -8.15 -32.79 3.10
N ILE A 71 -7.72 -33.92 2.48
CA ILE A 71 -8.13 -35.25 2.89
C ILE A 71 -7.72 -35.53 4.35
N GLN A 72 -6.47 -35.22 4.71
CA GLN A 72 -5.98 -35.42 6.08
C GLN A 72 -6.73 -34.52 7.07
N GLN A 73 -6.95 -33.25 6.74
CA GLN A 73 -7.74 -32.34 7.59
C GLN A 73 -9.16 -32.83 7.81
N GLN A 74 -9.83 -33.33 6.75
CA GLN A 74 -11.18 -33.86 6.86
C GLN A 74 -11.25 -35.11 7.75
N ALA A 75 -10.30 -36.02 7.60
CA ALA A 75 -10.22 -37.22 8.43
C ALA A 75 -9.98 -36.89 9.92
N LEU A 76 -9.07 -35.93 10.18
CA LEU A 76 -8.80 -35.44 11.54
C LEU A 76 -10.01 -34.72 12.13
N SER A 77 -10.66 -33.85 11.36
CA SER A 77 -11.88 -33.14 11.78
C SER A 77 -12.98 -34.12 12.16
N LYS A 78 -13.18 -35.17 11.35
CA LYS A 78 -14.18 -36.21 11.64
C LYS A 78 -13.86 -36.98 12.92
N SER A 79 -12.60 -37.19 13.24
CA SER A 79 -12.17 -37.91 14.46
C SER A 79 -12.49 -37.13 15.75
N LEU A 80 -12.70 -35.80 15.65
CA LEU A 80 -13.11 -34.96 16.79
C LEU A 80 -14.54 -35.31 17.29
N GLY A 81 -15.40 -35.79 16.38
CA GLY A 81 -16.79 -36.14 16.70
C GLY A 81 -17.67 -34.91 16.85
N ASP A 82 -18.94 -35.16 17.25
CA ASP A 82 -19.97 -34.12 17.39
C ASP A 82 -20.11 -33.58 18.83
N ASP A 83 -19.53 -34.29 19.82
CA ASP A 83 -19.54 -33.87 21.23
C ASP A 83 -18.33 -32.96 21.53
N LEU A 84 -18.47 -31.70 21.15
CA LEU A 84 -17.42 -30.69 21.28
C LEU A 84 -17.44 -30.04 22.67
N SER A 85 -16.25 -29.83 23.25
CA SER A 85 -16.11 -28.99 24.44
C SER A 85 -16.57 -27.53 24.20
N SER A 86 -17.02 -26.85 25.25
CA SER A 86 -17.39 -25.42 25.18
C SER A 86 -16.25 -24.58 24.56
N ARG A 87 -15.00 -24.87 24.90
CA ARG A 87 -13.82 -24.24 24.33
C ARG A 87 -13.75 -24.37 22.81
N THR A 88 -13.98 -25.58 22.30
CA THR A 88 -13.94 -25.86 20.86
C THR A 88 -15.09 -25.16 20.12
N VAL A 89 -16.30 -25.21 20.67
CA VAL A 89 -17.46 -24.53 20.07
C VAL A 89 -17.24 -23.03 19.98
N LEU A 90 -16.87 -22.39 21.09
CA LEU A 90 -16.61 -20.94 21.10
C LEU A 90 -15.42 -20.54 20.23
N GLY A 91 -14.42 -21.42 20.11
CA GLY A 91 -13.29 -21.23 19.17
C GLY A 91 -13.77 -21.19 17.72
N LEU A 92 -14.54 -22.18 17.30
CA LEU A 92 -15.12 -22.25 15.94
C LEU A 92 -16.03 -21.06 15.64
N GLU A 93 -16.87 -20.64 16.61
CA GLU A 93 -17.73 -19.46 16.46
C GLU A 93 -16.89 -18.18 16.23
N ASN A 94 -15.78 -18.02 16.96
CA ASN A 94 -14.89 -16.87 16.81
C ASN A 94 -14.20 -16.90 15.46
N GLU A 95 -13.67 -18.05 15.02
CA GLU A 95 -13.04 -18.22 13.70
C GLU A 95 -14.05 -17.89 12.58
N GLN A 96 -15.28 -18.43 12.66
CA GLN A 96 -16.31 -18.14 11.68
C GLN A 96 -16.67 -16.63 11.65
N ARG A 97 -16.75 -15.99 12.81
CA ARG A 97 -17.02 -14.54 12.90
C ARG A 97 -15.91 -13.73 12.28
N SER A 98 -14.65 -14.04 12.61
CA SER A 98 -13.48 -13.39 12.05
C SER A 98 -13.38 -13.57 10.54
N PHE A 99 -13.58 -14.79 10.06
CA PHE A 99 -13.56 -15.09 8.62
C PHE A 99 -14.60 -14.27 7.86
N ARG A 100 -15.85 -14.23 8.34
CA ARG A 100 -16.93 -13.45 7.71
C ARG A 100 -16.65 -11.96 7.71
N ALA A 101 -16.10 -11.43 8.81
CA ALA A 101 -15.72 -10.03 8.90
C ALA A 101 -14.62 -9.69 7.87
N ASN A 102 -13.60 -10.54 7.77
CA ASN A 102 -12.52 -10.35 6.80
C ASN A 102 -13.01 -10.36 5.35
N VAL A 103 -13.95 -11.27 4.99
CA VAL A 103 -14.54 -11.30 3.65
C VAL A 103 -15.25 -9.98 3.30
N VAL A 104 -16.00 -9.41 4.27
CA VAL A 104 -16.67 -8.12 4.06
C VAL A 104 -15.68 -6.98 3.89
N LEU A 105 -14.65 -6.91 4.74
CA LEU A 105 -13.64 -5.86 4.69
C LEU A 105 -12.79 -5.94 3.42
N GLN A 106 -12.41 -7.15 3.02
CA GLN A 106 -11.70 -7.38 1.77
C GLN A 106 -12.54 -6.93 0.56
N GLY A 107 -13.80 -7.32 0.52
CA GLY A 107 -14.71 -6.90 -0.57
C GLY A 107 -14.86 -5.37 -0.63
N ALA A 108 -14.97 -4.69 0.51
CA ALA A 108 -15.02 -3.22 0.57
C ALA A 108 -13.71 -2.59 0.05
N SER A 109 -12.58 -3.13 0.51
CA SER A 109 -11.24 -2.70 0.11
C SER A 109 -11.00 -2.85 -1.40
N GLU A 110 -11.36 -3.99 -1.98
CA GLU A 110 -11.20 -4.26 -3.42
C GLU A 110 -12.13 -3.38 -4.27
N ALA A 111 -13.38 -3.21 -3.85
CA ALA A 111 -14.36 -2.42 -4.58
C ALA A 111 -14.05 -0.93 -4.61
N ALA A 112 -13.29 -0.42 -3.63
CA ALA A 112 -12.94 0.99 -3.53
C ALA A 112 -11.89 1.43 -4.56
N VAL A 113 -11.03 0.52 -5.02
CA VAL A 113 -9.92 0.84 -5.92
C VAL A 113 -10.38 0.77 -7.36
N THR A 114 -11.02 1.82 -7.83
CA THR A 114 -11.41 1.98 -9.23
C THR A 114 -10.54 3.05 -9.89
N GLU A 115 -10.41 3.00 -11.22
CA GLU A 115 -9.66 4.02 -11.96
C GLU A 115 -10.25 5.42 -11.73
N GLU A 116 -11.58 5.52 -11.65
CA GLU A 116 -12.29 6.78 -11.40
C GLU A 116 -11.97 7.33 -9.99
N ALA A 117 -11.99 6.47 -8.96
CA ALA A 117 -11.67 6.87 -7.59
C ALA A 117 -10.20 7.29 -7.45
N LEU A 118 -9.29 6.56 -8.11
CA LEU A 118 -7.86 6.91 -8.14
C LEU A 118 -7.62 8.28 -8.77
N GLN A 119 -8.25 8.56 -9.92
CA GLN A 119 -8.13 9.84 -10.59
C GLN A 119 -8.75 10.99 -9.79
N ALA A 120 -9.88 10.74 -9.13
CA ALA A 120 -10.51 11.73 -8.26
C ALA A 120 -9.63 12.09 -7.07
N LEU A 121 -9.08 11.09 -6.37
CA LEU A 121 -8.18 11.30 -5.23
C LEU A 121 -6.86 11.96 -5.65
N TYR A 122 -6.32 11.61 -6.83
CA TYR A 122 -5.16 12.28 -7.39
C TYR A 122 -5.44 13.77 -7.66
N ALA A 123 -6.57 14.07 -8.30
CA ALA A 123 -6.95 15.46 -8.59
C ALA A 123 -7.12 16.28 -7.30
N GLU A 124 -7.70 15.70 -6.25
CA GLU A 124 -7.81 16.32 -4.93
C GLU A 124 -6.42 16.52 -4.29
N SER A 125 -5.55 15.53 -4.37
CA SER A 125 -4.22 15.59 -3.75
C SER A 125 -3.27 16.60 -4.39
N VAL A 126 -3.42 16.84 -5.70
CA VAL A 126 -2.51 17.68 -6.49
C VAL A 126 -3.13 19.01 -6.89
N GLY A 127 -4.49 19.06 -7.02
CA GLY A 127 -5.19 20.21 -7.60
C GLY A 127 -5.16 21.49 -6.75
N ASP A 128 -5.17 21.37 -5.43
CA ASP A 128 -5.20 22.51 -4.48
C ASP A 128 -3.88 22.66 -3.68
N ALA A 129 -2.91 21.79 -3.88
CA ALA A 129 -1.62 21.93 -3.22
C ALA A 129 -0.90 23.19 -3.77
N PRO A 130 -0.46 24.13 -2.89
CA PRO A 130 0.42 25.19 -3.34
C PRO A 130 1.63 24.55 -4.01
N GLN A 131 1.90 24.93 -5.26
CA GLN A 131 3.09 24.41 -5.96
C GLN A 131 4.30 24.75 -5.11
N GLU A 132 4.89 23.74 -4.52
CA GLU A 132 6.16 23.92 -3.83
C GLU A 132 7.18 24.46 -4.82
N LYS A 133 7.99 25.42 -4.36
CA LYS A 133 9.05 26.01 -5.19
C LYS A 133 10.40 25.63 -4.62
N GLU A 134 11.32 25.38 -5.51
CA GLU A 134 12.73 25.38 -5.19
C GLU A 134 13.36 26.71 -5.60
N TYR A 135 14.30 27.13 -4.80
CA TYR A 135 15.04 28.36 -4.97
C TYR A 135 16.52 28.03 -5.14
N ASN A 136 17.18 28.73 -6.06
CA ASN A 136 18.62 28.72 -6.17
C ASN A 136 19.12 30.10 -5.73
N ALA A 137 19.89 30.14 -4.65
CA ALA A 137 20.37 31.41 -4.12
C ALA A 137 21.85 31.38 -3.81
N SER A 138 22.43 32.57 -3.73
CA SER A 138 23.78 32.81 -3.20
C SER A 138 23.67 33.76 -2.01
N HIS A 139 24.62 33.68 -1.08
CA HIS A 139 24.66 34.58 0.05
C HIS A 139 26.10 35.02 0.44
N ILE A 140 26.20 36.19 1.04
CA ILE A 140 27.39 36.66 1.73
C ILE A 140 27.04 36.81 3.21
N LEU A 141 27.80 36.18 4.09
CA LEU A 141 27.63 36.28 5.54
C LEU A 141 28.71 37.15 6.14
N VAL A 142 28.34 38.17 6.90
CA VAL A 142 29.24 39.08 7.58
C VAL A 142 28.79 39.27 9.05
N GLU A 143 29.62 39.94 9.85
CA GLU A 143 29.37 40.09 11.27
C GLU A 143 28.41 41.22 11.61
N THR A 144 28.41 42.31 10.81
CA THR A 144 27.63 43.51 11.10
C THR A 144 26.72 43.94 9.96
N GLU A 145 25.67 44.69 10.32
CA GLU A 145 24.74 45.26 9.34
C GLU A 145 25.40 46.27 8.42
N GLU A 146 26.33 47.05 8.97
CA GLU A 146 27.11 48.05 8.23
C GLU A 146 27.97 47.44 7.11
N GLU A 147 28.57 46.27 7.39
CA GLU A 147 29.30 45.51 6.39
C GLU A 147 28.37 45.00 5.29
N ALA A 148 27.23 44.42 5.67
CA ALA A 148 26.24 43.94 4.72
C ALA A 148 25.73 45.08 3.82
N GLN A 149 25.45 46.25 4.39
CA GLN A 149 25.00 47.43 3.64
C GLN A 149 26.09 47.96 2.70
N ALA A 150 27.34 47.94 3.11
CA ALA A 150 28.47 48.34 2.26
C ALA A 150 28.63 47.42 1.04
N LEU A 151 28.41 46.10 1.22
CA LEU A 151 28.44 45.13 0.13
C LEU A 151 27.27 45.33 -0.85
N ILE A 152 26.07 45.64 -0.33
CA ILE A 152 24.92 45.95 -1.18
C ILE A 152 25.21 47.17 -2.05
N THR A 153 25.80 48.22 -1.49
CA THR A 153 26.22 49.43 -2.25
C THR A 153 27.19 49.06 -3.39
N GLN A 154 28.18 48.21 -3.13
CA GLN A 154 29.11 47.76 -4.16
C GLN A 154 28.42 46.93 -5.24
N LEU A 155 27.45 46.10 -4.88
CA LEU A 155 26.67 45.34 -5.84
C LEU A 155 25.80 46.24 -6.72
N GLU A 156 25.21 47.32 -6.16
CA GLU A 156 24.48 48.34 -6.90
C GLU A 156 25.40 49.14 -7.87
N GLU A 157 26.68 49.31 -7.51
CA GLU A 157 27.69 49.92 -8.36
C GLU A 157 28.24 48.94 -9.45
N GLY A 158 27.77 47.70 -9.44
CA GLY A 158 28.09 46.69 -10.47
C GLY A 158 29.21 45.72 -10.11
N ALA A 159 29.60 45.64 -8.83
CA ALA A 159 30.52 44.61 -8.39
C ALA A 159 29.94 43.19 -8.58
N ASP A 160 30.80 42.21 -8.81
CA ASP A 160 30.40 40.81 -8.98
C ASP A 160 30.11 40.15 -7.62
N PHE A 161 28.95 39.56 -7.50
CA PHE A 161 28.50 38.94 -6.25
C PHE A 161 29.41 37.81 -5.77
N ALA A 162 29.84 36.94 -6.68
CA ALA A 162 30.69 35.80 -6.33
C ALA A 162 32.07 36.28 -5.86
N THR A 163 32.61 37.33 -6.47
CA THR A 163 33.89 37.94 -6.06
C THR A 163 33.77 38.49 -4.64
N LEU A 164 32.70 39.27 -4.34
CA LEU A 164 32.48 39.81 -2.99
C LEU A 164 32.25 38.68 -1.98
N ALA A 165 31.55 37.61 -2.34
CA ALA A 165 31.37 36.47 -1.48
C ALA A 165 32.69 35.79 -1.11
N GLN A 166 33.59 35.63 -2.10
CA GLN A 166 34.91 35.02 -1.88
C GLN A 166 35.82 35.91 -1.01
N GLU A 167 35.68 37.22 -1.09
CA GLU A 167 36.54 38.17 -0.38
C GLU A 167 36.02 38.43 1.06
N PHE A 168 34.70 38.56 1.25
CA PHE A 168 34.13 39.09 2.49
C PHE A 168 33.29 38.07 3.24
N SER A 169 32.81 36.99 2.63
CA SER A 169 31.93 36.07 3.34
C SER A 169 32.67 35.24 4.36
N THR A 170 32.18 35.26 5.60
CA THR A 170 32.61 34.35 6.69
C THR A 170 31.92 33.00 6.64
N GLY A 171 30.93 32.85 5.76
CA GLY A 171 30.16 31.63 5.61
C GLY A 171 30.90 30.54 4.81
N PRO A 172 30.52 29.26 5.01
CA PRO A 172 31.19 28.11 4.38
C PRO A 172 31.06 28.09 2.85
N SER A 173 30.06 28.77 2.28
CA SER A 173 29.87 28.90 0.83
C SER A 173 30.71 30.03 0.20
N GLY A 174 31.30 30.92 1.02
CA GLY A 174 32.09 32.06 0.56
C GLY A 174 33.14 31.71 -0.52
N PRO A 175 34.00 30.69 -0.29
CA PRO A 175 35.01 30.28 -1.29
C PRO A 175 34.45 29.87 -2.64
N ASN A 176 33.17 29.44 -2.67
CA ASN A 176 32.44 29.05 -3.89
C ASN A 176 31.51 30.18 -4.40
N GLY A 177 31.84 31.46 -4.12
CA GLY A 177 31.03 32.59 -4.56
C GLY A 177 29.68 32.73 -3.85
N GLY A 178 29.55 32.12 -2.67
CA GLY A 178 28.32 32.15 -1.85
C GLY A 178 27.21 31.21 -2.31
N GLU A 179 27.43 30.37 -3.34
CA GLU A 179 26.40 29.48 -3.90
C GLU A 179 25.88 28.45 -2.88
N LEU A 180 24.56 28.33 -2.78
CA LEU A 180 23.86 27.36 -1.94
C LEU A 180 23.22 26.20 -2.73
N GLY A 181 23.14 26.33 -4.06
CA GLY A 181 22.44 25.40 -4.92
C GLY A 181 20.92 25.52 -4.79
N TRP A 182 20.21 24.46 -5.23
CA TRP A 182 18.75 24.39 -5.15
C TRP A 182 18.29 23.87 -3.77
N PHE A 183 17.31 24.53 -3.18
CA PHE A 183 16.67 24.11 -1.92
C PHE A 183 15.19 24.46 -1.92
N GLY A 184 14.40 23.60 -1.28
CA GLY A 184 12.96 23.79 -1.04
C GLY A 184 12.69 24.49 0.29
N ALA A 185 11.41 24.78 0.55
CA ALA A 185 10.93 25.36 1.81
C ALA A 185 11.33 24.50 3.03
N GLY A 186 11.59 25.15 4.18
CA GLY A 186 11.96 24.50 5.43
C GLY A 186 13.40 23.96 5.51
N ARG A 187 14.24 24.26 4.50
CA ARG A 187 15.65 23.82 4.47
C ARG A 187 16.62 24.86 5.05
N MET A 188 16.20 26.09 5.15
CA MET A 188 16.99 27.21 5.65
C MET A 188 16.39 27.78 6.94
N VAL A 189 17.14 28.65 7.65
CA VAL A 189 16.58 29.34 8.80
C VAL A 189 15.47 30.30 8.36
N PRO A 190 14.40 30.48 9.16
CA PRO A 190 13.17 31.16 8.73
C PRO A 190 13.39 32.56 8.18
N GLU A 191 14.27 33.34 8.79
CA GLU A 191 14.55 34.73 8.40
C GLU A 191 15.23 34.79 7.01
N PHE A 192 16.14 33.87 6.75
CA PHE A 192 16.83 33.76 5.46
C PHE A 192 15.85 33.27 4.37
N GLU A 193 15.06 32.26 4.67
CA GLU A 193 14.07 31.70 3.75
C GLU A 193 13.01 32.76 3.37
N ALA A 194 12.50 33.50 4.34
CA ALA A 194 11.55 34.59 4.07
C ALA A 194 12.15 35.66 3.15
N ALA A 195 13.41 35.97 3.32
CA ALA A 195 14.10 36.93 2.44
C ALA A 195 14.24 36.39 1.01
N VAL A 196 14.65 35.11 0.84
CA VAL A 196 14.73 34.48 -0.49
C VAL A 196 13.38 34.48 -1.20
N MET A 197 12.30 34.11 -0.49
CA MET A 197 10.95 34.03 -1.04
C MET A 197 10.38 35.38 -1.47
N ALA A 198 10.85 36.47 -0.87
CA ALA A 198 10.42 37.85 -1.19
C ALA A 198 11.17 38.46 -2.38
N LEU A 199 12.24 37.82 -2.88
CA LEU A 199 13.05 38.36 -3.97
C LEU A 199 12.51 37.95 -5.34
N ASP A 200 12.64 38.85 -6.29
CA ASP A 200 12.58 38.50 -7.71
C ASP A 200 13.90 37.84 -8.17
N VAL A 201 13.82 36.98 -9.19
CA VAL A 201 15.02 36.33 -9.76
C VAL A 201 16.01 37.38 -10.23
N GLY A 202 17.26 37.27 -9.79
CA GLY A 202 18.35 38.19 -10.05
C GLY A 202 18.49 39.33 -9.03
N ALA A 203 17.50 39.51 -8.13
CA ALA A 203 17.53 40.57 -7.14
C ALA A 203 18.41 40.21 -5.91
N VAL A 204 18.87 41.27 -5.23
CA VAL A 204 19.64 41.20 -3.99
C VAL A 204 18.76 41.74 -2.84
N SER A 205 18.85 41.08 -1.68
CA SER A 205 18.08 41.48 -0.48
C SER A 205 18.64 42.72 0.20
N ALA A 206 17.85 43.37 1.04
CA ALA A 206 18.37 44.17 2.15
C ALA A 206 19.17 43.26 3.13
N PRO A 207 19.94 43.83 4.07
CA PRO A 207 20.62 43.04 5.10
C PRO A 207 19.63 42.16 5.86
N VAL A 208 19.90 40.85 5.99
CA VAL A 208 19.03 39.86 6.67
C VAL A 208 19.74 39.36 7.92
N GLN A 209 19.21 39.64 9.07
CA GLN A 209 19.77 39.15 10.34
C GLN A 209 19.31 37.74 10.66
N THR A 210 20.26 36.88 11.04
CA THR A 210 20.01 35.52 11.56
C THR A 210 20.87 35.29 12.80
N GLN A 211 20.74 34.12 13.41
CA GLN A 211 21.63 33.71 14.51
C GLN A 211 23.11 33.58 14.13
N PHE A 212 23.44 33.54 12.84
CA PHE A 212 24.80 33.40 12.33
C PHE A 212 25.49 34.71 12.00
N GLY A 213 24.74 35.79 11.93
CA GLY A 213 25.20 37.11 11.53
C GLY A 213 24.26 37.77 10.52
N TRP A 214 24.82 38.62 9.68
CA TRP A 214 24.12 39.39 8.67
C TRP A 214 24.37 38.82 7.26
N HIS A 215 23.31 38.58 6.53
CA HIS A 215 23.36 38.01 5.19
C HIS A 215 22.98 39.05 4.15
N VAL A 216 23.69 39.05 3.04
CA VAL A 216 23.26 39.62 1.76
C VAL A 216 22.90 38.46 0.87
N VAL A 217 21.64 38.37 0.42
CA VAL A 217 21.12 37.22 -0.32
C VAL A 217 20.80 37.64 -1.75
N LYS A 218 21.18 36.83 -2.72
CA LYS A 218 20.81 37.00 -4.14
C LYS A 218 20.00 35.76 -4.57
N LEU A 219 18.81 35.96 -5.11
CA LEU A 219 18.05 34.90 -5.75
C LEU A 219 18.56 34.71 -7.18
N ASN A 220 19.20 33.58 -7.45
CA ASN A 220 19.74 33.28 -8.79
C ASN A 220 18.64 32.77 -9.72
N ASP A 221 17.77 31.89 -9.23
CA ASP A 221 16.68 31.30 -10.00
C ASP A 221 15.60 30.70 -9.06
N SER A 222 14.40 30.48 -9.56
CA SER A 222 13.35 29.76 -8.86
C SER A 222 12.55 28.90 -9.83
N ARG A 223 12.15 27.69 -9.39
CA ARG A 223 11.34 26.77 -10.18
C ARG A 223 10.20 26.18 -9.35
N ALA A 224 9.07 25.95 -9.97
CA ALA A 224 8.03 25.12 -9.35
C ALA A 224 8.50 23.67 -9.34
N LEU A 225 8.30 22.98 -8.23
CA LEU A 225 8.39 21.52 -8.20
C LEU A 225 7.19 20.97 -8.97
N GLU A 226 7.47 20.12 -9.94
CA GLU A 226 6.41 19.37 -10.58
C GLU A 226 5.81 18.41 -9.54
N ALA A 227 4.48 18.42 -9.42
CA ALA A 227 3.80 17.45 -8.58
C ALA A 227 4.10 16.03 -9.11
N PRO A 228 4.20 15.03 -8.21
CA PRO A 228 4.36 13.66 -8.66
C PRO A 228 3.26 13.27 -9.65
N SER A 229 3.60 12.55 -10.68
CA SER A 229 2.64 12.09 -11.69
C SER A 229 1.62 11.10 -11.08
N PHE A 230 0.48 10.95 -11.75
CA PHE A 230 -0.53 9.98 -11.35
C PHE A 230 0.04 8.55 -11.25
N ASP A 231 0.90 8.15 -12.18
CA ASP A 231 1.50 6.81 -12.19
C ASP A 231 2.44 6.60 -10.99
N GLU A 232 3.19 7.64 -10.59
CA GLU A 232 4.05 7.59 -9.41
C GLU A 232 3.25 7.49 -8.10
N MET A 233 2.06 8.11 -8.05
CA MET A 233 1.20 8.11 -6.86
C MET A 233 0.20 6.95 -6.82
N ARG A 234 -0.01 6.25 -7.92
CA ARG A 234 -1.09 5.25 -8.08
C ARG A 234 -1.19 4.26 -6.93
N GLU A 235 -0.08 3.64 -6.53
CA GLU A 235 -0.12 2.63 -5.45
C GLU A 235 -0.41 3.25 -4.08
N GLN A 236 0.14 4.43 -3.81
CA GLN A 236 -0.16 5.17 -2.58
C GLN A 236 -1.64 5.56 -2.52
N LEU A 237 -2.20 6.07 -3.62
CA LEU A 237 -3.62 6.42 -3.71
C LEU A 237 -4.51 5.18 -3.56
N ALA A 238 -4.14 4.06 -4.18
CA ALA A 238 -4.85 2.80 -4.03
C ALA A 238 -4.88 2.33 -2.57
N GLN A 239 -3.76 2.45 -1.87
CA GLN A 239 -3.68 2.11 -0.46
C GLN A 239 -4.56 3.02 0.41
N GLN A 240 -4.59 4.32 0.15
CA GLN A 240 -5.47 5.26 0.85
C GLN A 240 -6.95 4.93 0.64
N LEU A 241 -7.35 4.60 -0.59
CA LEU A 241 -8.73 4.19 -0.89
C LEU A 241 -9.11 2.91 -0.16
N ARG A 242 -8.21 1.90 -0.11
CA ARG A 242 -8.46 0.65 0.63
C ARG A 242 -8.65 0.90 2.12
N GLU A 243 -7.78 1.70 2.73
CA GLU A 243 -7.84 2.03 4.16
C GLU A 243 -9.12 2.80 4.49
N ALA A 244 -9.46 3.82 3.70
CA ALA A 244 -10.68 4.60 3.88
C ALA A 244 -11.94 3.73 3.75
N ALA A 245 -11.99 2.82 2.79
CA ALA A 245 -13.12 1.91 2.59
C ALA A 245 -13.29 0.90 3.75
N VAL A 246 -12.19 0.42 4.31
CA VAL A 246 -12.22 -0.46 5.48
C VAL A 246 -12.73 0.30 6.70
N ASP A 247 -12.27 1.52 6.95
CA ASP A 247 -12.71 2.34 8.07
C ASP A 247 -14.19 2.74 7.94
N GLU A 248 -14.63 3.07 6.73
CA GLU A 248 -16.03 3.36 6.43
C GLU A 248 -16.91 2.14 6.66
N ALA A 249 -16.52 0.97 6.16
CA ALA A 249 -17.26 -0.28 6.36
C ALA A 249 -17.38 -0.66 7.83
N LEU A 250 -16.28 -0.55 8.59
CA LEU A 250 -16.27 -0.80 10.04
C LEU A 250 -17.21 0.14 10.77
N THR A 251 -17.12 1.43 10.51
CA THR A 251 -17.95 2.45 11.17
C THR A 251 -19.42 2.28 10.81
N SER A 252 -19.74 2.26 9.52
CA SER A 252 -21.12 2.19 9.01
C SER A 252 -21.84 0.92 9.47
N LEU A 253 -21.18 -0.24 9.38
CA LEU A 253 -21.78 -1.52 9.78
C LEU A 253 -21.93 -1.63 11.31
N THR A 254 -20.98 -1.08 12.08
CA THR A 254 -21.07 -1.08 13.53
C THR A 254 -22.16 -0.13 14.02
N ASP A 255 -22.27 1.06 13.44
CA ASP A 255 -23.28 2.05 13.80
C ASP A 255 -24.70 1.61 13.43
N SER A 256 -24.85 0.85 12.35
CA SER A 256 -26.16 0.28 11.93
C SER A 256 -26.57 -0.97 12.71
N ALA A 257 -25.65 -1.58 13.47
CA ALA A 257 -25.95 -2.77 14.25
C ALA A 257 -26.71 -2.44 15.54
N GLU A 258 -27.71 -3.25 15.87
CA GLU A 258 -28.35 -3.18 17.19
C GLU A 258 -27.42 -3.82 18.23
N VAL A 259 -26.76 -2.97 19.02
CA VAL A 259 -25.80 -3.40 20.04
C VAL A 259 -26.41 -3.22 21.44
N VAL A 260 -26.68 -4.33 22.11
CA VAL A 260 -27.10 -4.36 23.52
C VAL A 260 -25.93 -4.85 24.36
N ARG A 261 -25.38 -3.98 25.21
CA ARG A 261 -24.33 -4.33 26.17
C ARG A 261 -24.94 -4.77 27.49
N SER A 262 -24.39 -5.83 28.09
CA SER A 262 -24.81 -6.25 29.43
C SER A 262 -24.46 -5.16 30.45
N GLU A 263 -25.40 -4.88 31.37
CA GLU A 263 -25.20 -4.01 32.54
C GLU A 263 -24.63 -4.77 33.75
N ALA A 264 -24.41 -6.10 33.61
CA ALA A 264 -23.85 -6.90 34.69
C ALA A 264 -22.39 -6.47 34.98
N GLU A 265 -22.07 -6.33 36.27
CA GLU A 265 -20.69 -6.19 36.71
C GLU A 265 -19.91 -7.48 36.45
N ILE A 266 -18.98 -7.46 35.55
CA ILE A 266 -18.10 -8.58 35.21
C ILE A 266 -16.71 -8.30 35.78
N ASP A 267 -16.18 -9.26 36.54
CA ASP A 267 -14.76 -9.25 36.90
C ASP A 267 -13.92 -9.45 35.65
N VAL A 268 -13.31 -8.37 35.16
CA VAL A 268 -12.53 -8.38 33.91
C VAL A 268 -11.33 -9.33 33.96
N SER A 269 -10.85 -9.71 35.15
CA SER A 269 -9.77 -10.69 35.31
C SER A 269 -10.15 -12.09 34.83
N LEU A 270 -11.45 -12.40 34.79
CA LEU A 270 -11.97 -13.68 34.33
C LEU A 270 -11.69 -13.98 32.84
N ILE A 271 -11.37 -12.98 32.01
CA ILE A 271 -10.98 -13.21 30.62
C ILE A 271 -9.74 -14.11 30.47
N ARG A 272 -8.97 -14.26 31.53
CA ARG A 272 -7.77 -15.14 31.58
C ARG A 272 -8.03 -16.49 32.27
N ASN A 273 -9.23 -16.70 32.78
CA ASN A 273 -9.57 -17.92 33.48
C ASN A 273 -10.12 -18.99 32.52
N GLY A 274 -9.20 -19.72 31.87
CA GLY A 274 -9.55 -20.79 30.94
C GLY A 274 -10.36 -21.95 31.58
N ALA A 275 -10.33 -22.11 32.91
CA ALA A 275 -11.12 -23.14 33.60
C ALA A 275 -12.65 -22.92 33.54
N LEU A 276 -13.10 -21.75 33.14
CA LEU A 276 -14.52 -21.48 32.89
C LEU A 276 -15.05 -22.17 31.62
N LEU A 277 -14.17 -22.72 30.79
CA LEU A 277 -14.52 -23.37 29.51
C LEU A 277 -14.45 -24.90 29.56
N ASP A 278 -14.06 -25.47 30.72
CA ASP A 278 -13.89 -26.91 30.92
C ASP A 278 -15.09 -27.52 31.64
#